data_367ba8243a5d3d12224b370a6f9d5f7e
#
_entry.id   367ba8243a5d3d12224b370a6f9d5f7e
#
_cell.length_a   1.000
_cell.length_b   1.000
_cell.length_c   1.000
_cell.angle_alpha   90.00
_cell.angle_beta   90.00
_cell.angle_gamma   90.00
#
_symmetry.space_group_name_H-M   'P 1'
#
loop_
_entity.id
_entity.type
_entity.pdbx_description
1 polymer ?
#
loop_
_entity_poly.entity_id
_entity_poly.type
_entity_poly.pdbx_seq_one_letter_code
_entity_poly.pdbx_strand_id
1 'polypeptide(L)'
;MRGGGKGLRARVAGCVCLCLLAGAARGVEAASPNGTASAIADVNANAADEPLSADARYAAQWIVDADDHRGLPFAIVDKKAARLFVFGPRGRLVGAAPALVGSASGDHATPGTGQLEPARIPLAERTTPAGRFASEPGRNLGGEAVVWVDYDAGLAIHRVRPDAAEAQREQRLASATPDDNRASLGCIVVMPAFYDGVVTPWLGAGRGVVYVLPESRPVAEMFGAVAPRVSMLLP
;
A
#
# COMPACT_ATOMS: atom_id res chain seq x y z
N MET A 1 46.28 -27.21 59.00
CA MET A 1 47.75 -26.97 58.88
C MET A 1 47.85 -25.87 57.82
N ARG A 2 48.03 -24.60 58.23
CA ARG A 2 49.28 -23.87 58.36
C ARG A 2 50.02 -23.88 57.00
N GLY A 3 50.29 -22.80 56.31
CA GLY A 3 50.76 -21.46 56.56
C GLY A 3 50.67 -20.68 55.26
N GLY A 4 50.54 -19.42 55.12
CA GLY A 4 51.38 -18.41 55.72
C GLY A 4 52.51 -17.98 54.78
N GLY A 5 52.33 -16.83 54.09
CA GLY A 5 53.39 -16.25 53.27
C GLY A 5 53.04 -14.81 52.86
N LYS A 6 53.60 -13.89 53.59
CA LYS A 6 53.56 -12.45 53.50
C LYS A 6 54.47 -11.90 52.36
N GLY A 7 54.04 -10.85 51.70
CA GLY A 7 54.85 -9.66 51.51
C GLY A 7 55.62 -9.54 50.22
N LEU A 8 55.33 -8.52 49.43
CA LEU A 8 56.34 -7.44 49.24
C LEU A 8 55.76 -6.32 48.36
N ARG A 9 55.77 -5.12 48.94
CA ARG A 9 55.48 -3.87 48.19
C ARG A 9 56.68 -3.50 47.40
N ALA A 10 56.50 -3.19 46.13
CA ALA A 10 57.46 -2.37 45.39
C ALA A 10 56.73 -1.26 44.65
N ARG A 11 56.96 -0.03 45.11
CA ARG A 11 56.62 1.21 44.42
C ARG A 11 57.71 1.44 43.37
N VAL A 12 57.34 1.68 42.12
CA VAL A 12 58.19 2.39 41.15
C VAL A 12 57.35 3.49 40.48
N ALA A 13 57.95 4.68 40.56
CA ALA A 13 57.38 5.93 40.06
C ALA A 13 57.59 6.08 38.53
N GLY A 14 56.65 6.77 37.93
CA GLY A 14 56.92 7.80 36.91
C GLY A 14 57.21 7.34 35.48
N CYS A 15 56.25 7.61 34.61
CA CYS A 15 56.52 8.35 33.41
C CYS A 15 55.19 8.82 32.77
N VAL A 16 54.99 10.12 32.83
CA VAL A 16 53.89 10.80 32.14
C VAL A 16 54.29 10.87 30.66
N CYS A 17 53.66 10.09 29.80
CA CYS A 17 53.76 10.27 28.36
C CYS A 17 52.38 10.79 27.88
N LEU A 18 52.36 12.09 27.64
CA LEU A 18 51.25 12.86 27.06
C LEU A 18 51.16 12.53 25.57
N CYS A 19 50.42 11.51 25.15
CA CYS A 19 50.07 11.30 23.74
C CYS A 19 48.76 12.01 23.44
N LEU A 20 48.86 13.15 22.76
CA LEU A 20 47.75 13.81 22.09
C LEU A 20 47.24 12.90 20.97
N LEU A 21 46.17 12.13 21.21
CA LEU A 21 45.43 11.47 20.16
C LEU A 21 44.34 12.45 19.71
N ALA A 22 44.56 13.03 18.54
CA ALA A 22 43.51 13.73 17.80
C ALA A 22 42.44 12.71 17.39
N GLY A 23 41.37 12.59 18.17
CA GLY A 23 40.20 11.83 17.85
C GLY A 23 39.43 12.55 16.73
N ALA A 24 39.51 12.03 15.51
CA ALA A 24 38.61 12.39 14.45
C ALA A 24 37.20 11.90 14.85
N ALA A 25 36.35 12.80 15.36
CA ALA A 25 34.93 12.59 15.55
C ALA A 25 34.33 12.41 14.15
N ARG A 26 34.07 11.16 13.75
CA ARG A 26 33.15 10.88 12.64
C ARG A 26 31.79 11.31 13.12
N GLY A 27 31.33 12.45 12.61
CA GLY A 27 29.94 12.88 12.74
C GLY A 27 29.03 11.78 12.17
N VAL A 28 28.25 11.18 13.03
CA VAL A 28 27.08 10.43 12.61
C VAL A 28 26.12 11.50 12.07
N GLU A 29 26.08 11.60 10.77
CA GLU A 29 25.11 12.45 10.06
C GLU A 29 23.72 11.90 10.38
N ALA A 30 23.01 12.58 11.26
CA ALA A 30 21.63 12.28 11.56
C ALA A 30 20.84 12.48 10.27
N ALA A 31 20.26 11.38 9.75
CA ALA A 31 19.37 11.44 8.60
C ALA A 31 18.26 12.46 8.91
N SER A 32 18.22 13.52 8.12
CA SER A 32 17.22 14.59 8.27
C SER A 32 15.81 14.03 8.09
N PRO A 33 14.87 14.32 9.00
CA PRO A 33 13.48 13.89 8.87
C PRO A 33 12.72 14.55 7.69
N ASN A 34 13.38 15.44 6.95
CA ASN A 34 12.77 16.17 5.84
C ASN A 34 12.57 15.37 4.55
N GLY A 35 13.26 14.21 4.38
CA GLY A 35 13.12 13.40 3.17
C GLY A 35 11.74 12.73 3.02
N THR A 36 11.18 12.26 4.11
CA THR A 36 9.86 11.60 4.12
C THR A 36 8.70 12.57 3.94
N ALA A 37 8.79 13.76 4.52
CA ALA A 37 7.77 14.79 4.37
C ALA A 37 7.71 15.35 2.94
N SER A 38 8.85 15.49 2.26
CA SER A 38 8.93 15.91 0.86
C SER A 38 8.36 14.85 -0.07
N ALA A 39 8.71 13.57 0.11
CA ALA A 39 8.17 12.47 -0.70
C ALA A 39 6.65 12.33 -0.57
N ILE A 40 6.10 12.52 0.63
CA ILE A 40 4.64 12.50 0.85
C ILE A 40 3.97 13.71 0.20
N ALA A 41 4.60 14.88 0.26
CA ALA A 41 4.09 16.08 -0.40
C ALA A 41 4.07 15.92 -1.94
N ASP A 42 5.10 15.32 -2.52
CA ASP A 42 5.20 15.05 -3.96
C ASP A 42 4.17 14.02 -4.43
N VAL A 43 3.92 12.97 -3.64
CA VAL A 43 2.87 11.97 -3.93
C VAL A 43 1.48 12.61 -3.89
N ASN A 44 1.22 13.52 -2.95
CA ASN A 44 -0.07 14.20 -2.84
C ASN A 44 -0.26 15.29 -3.90
N ALA A 45 0.79 15.97 -4.33
CA ALA A 45 0.74 16.97 -5.40
C ALA A 45 0.42 16.32 -6.76
N ASN A 46 1.04 15.19 -7.07
CA ASN A 46 0.77 14.44 -8.29
C ASN A 46 -0.63 13.80 -8.32
N ALA A 47 -1.22 13.51 -7.17
CA ALA A 47 -2.55 12.90 -7.10
C ALA A 47 -3.69 13.82 -7.55
N ALA A 48 -3.52 15.14 -7.41
CA ALA A 48 -4.52 16.13 -7.83
C ALA A 48 -4.60 16.28 -9.35
N ASP A 49 -3.51 15.99 -10.08
CA ASP A 49 -3.39 16.12 -11.53
C ASP A 49 -3.52 14.77 -12.27
N GLU A 50 -3.63 13.64 -11.54
CA GLU A 50 -3.74 12.33 -12.18
C GLU A 50 -5.15 12.10 -12.75
N PRO A 51 -5.31 11.98 -14.07
CA PRO A 51 -6.62 11.81 -14.64
C PRO A 51 -7.19 10.43 -14.32
N LEU A 52 -8.36 10.42 -13.67
CA LEU A 52 -9.18 9.21 -13.56
C LEU A 52 -9.51 8.69 -14.96
N SER A 53 -9.48 7.37 -15.16
CA SER A 53 -10.06 6.76 -16.35
C SER A 53 -11.56 7.07 -16.44
N ALA A 54 -12.17 6.85 -17.58
CA ALA A 54 -13.61 7.04 -17.75
C ALA A 54 -14.39 6.14 -16.77
N ASP A 55 -13.97 4.87 -16.62
CA ASP A 55 -14.60 3.90 -15.72
C ASP A 55 -14.42 4.31 -14.24
N ALA A 56 -13.24 4.74 -13.84
CA ALA A 56 -12.98 5.18 -12.46
C ALA A 56 -13.73 6.49 -12.13
N ARG A 57 -13.86 7.41 -13.08
CA ARG A 57 -14.64 8.64 -12.90
C ARG A 57 -16.12 8.34 -12.75
N TYR A 58 -16.67 7.47 -13.60
CA TYR A 58 -18.04 7.01 -13.49
C TYR A 58 -18.31 6.39 -12.13
N ALA A 59 -17.46 5.47 -11.70
CA ALA A 59 -17.59 4.81 -10.40
C ALA A 59 -17.51 5.81 -9.24
N ALA A 60 -16.53 6.71 -9.24
CA ALA A 60 -16.38 7.71 -8.18
C ALA A 60 -17.60 8.61 -8.07
N GLN A 61 -18.14 9.07 -9.20
CA GLN A 61 -19.35 9.89 -9.22
C GLN A 61 -20.55 9.12 -8.67
N TRP A 62 -20.76 7.88 -9.11
CA TRP A 62 -21.86 7.04 -8.63
C TRP A 62 -21.78 6.78 -7.13
N ILE A 63 -20.58 6.41 -6.63
CA ILE A 63 -20.35 6.11 -5.21
C ILE A 63 -20.71 7.30 -4.33
N VAL A 64 -20.30 8.51 -4.74
CA VAL A 64 -20.57 9.75 -4.01
C VAL A 64 -22.06 10.13 -4.09
N ASP A 65 -22.66 10.07 -5.28
CA ASP A 65 -24.07 10.46 -5.49
C ASP A 65 -25.02 9.52 -4.78
N ALA A 66 -24.72 8.23 -4.74
CA ALA A 66 -25.50 7.21 -4.04
C ALA A 66 -25.22 7.15 -2.52
N ASP A 67 -24.19 7.87 -2.02
CA ASP A 67 -23.65 7.71 -0.66
C ASP A 67 -23.37 6.24 -0.28
N ASP A 68 -22.96 5.43 -1.28
CA ASP A 68 -22.76 3.98 -1.08
C ASP A 68 -21.60 3.67 -0.14
N HIS A 69 -20.60 4.57 -0.08
CA HIS A 69 -19.48 4.50 0.86
C HIS A 69 -19.88 4.86 2.31
N ARG A 70 -21.07 5.43 2.53
CA ARG A 70 -21.65 5.78 3.84
C ARG A 70 -20.72 6.64 4.70
N GLY A 71 -20.11 7.64 4.08
CA GLY A 71 -19.18 8.53 4.76
C GLY A 71 -17.86 7.89 5.20
N LEU A 72 -17.55 6.68 4.74
CA LEU A 72 -16.24 6.05 4.95
C LEU A 72 -15.24 6.48 3.86
N PRO A 73 -13.93 6.45 4.14
CA PRO A 73 -12.94 6.53 3.08
C PRO A 73 -13.10 5.33 2.13
N PHE A 74 -12.82 5.53 0.86
CA PHE A 74 -12.95 4.45 -0.09
C PHE A 74 -11.83 4.44 -1.12
N ALA A 75 -11.64 3.31 -1.77
CA ALA A 75 -10.71 3.16 -2.88
C ALA A 75 -11.40 2.58 -4.11
N ILE A 76 -10.87 2.94 -5.28
CA ILE A 76 -11.24 2.35 -6.57
C ILE A 76 -9.99 1.70 -7.16
N VAL A 77 -10.09 0.42 -7.46
CA VAL A 77 -9.07 -0.35 -8.19
C VAL A 77 -9.53 -0.45 -9.64
N ASP A 78 -8.86 0.26 -10.51
CA ASP A 78 -9.06 0.17 -11.95
C ASP A 78 -8.09 -0.86 -12.53
N LYS A 79 -8.58 -2.05 -12.81
CA LYS A 79 -7.76 -3.15 -13.33
C LYS A 79 -7.28 -2.91 -14.76
N LYS A 80 -8.08 -2.21 -15.59
CA LYS A 80 -7.72 -1.90 -16.98
C LYS A 80 -6.58 -0.90 -17.06
N ALA A 81 -6.61 0.10 -16.18
CA ALA A 81 -5.56 1.09 -16.07
C ALA A 81 -4.42 0.66 -15.12
N ALA A 82 -4.59 -0.45 -14.40
CA ALA A 82 -3.70 -0.95 -13.35
C ALA A 82 -3.36 0.14 -12.33
N ARG A 83 -4.40 0.78 -11.76
CA ARG A 83 -4.28 1.91 -10.83
C ARG A 83 -5.16 1.75 -9.61
N LEU A 84 -4.66 2.27 -8.50
CA LEU A 84 -5.40 2.45 -7.26
C LEU A 84 -5.64 3.94 -7.02
N PHE A 85 -6.90 4.31 -6.82
CA PHE A 85 -7.33 5.65 -6.44
C PHE A 85 -7.90 5.59 -5.02
N VAL A 86 -7.47 6.48 -4.13
CA VAL A 86 -7.95 6.54 -2.75
C VAL A 86 -8.69 7.86 -2.55
N PHE A 87 -9.86 7.77 -1.92
CA PHE A 87 -10.76 8.90 -1.67
C PHE A 87 -11.03 9.05 -0.18
N GLY A 88 -11.09 10.28 0.29
CA GLY A 88 -11.54 10.58 1.63
C GLY A 88 -13.06 10.45 1.78
N PRO A 89 -13.57 10.53 3.02
CA PRO A 89 -15.00 10.33 3.36
C PRO A 89 -15.99 11.26 2.63
N ARG A 90 -15.49 12.38 2.08
CA ARG A 90 -16.30 13.35 1.32
C ARG A 90 -16.14 13.21 -0.20
N GLY A 91 -15.63 12.08 -0.68
CA GLY A 91 -15.45 11.81 -2.10
C GLY A 91 -14.29 12.59 -2.77
N ARG A 92 -13.44 13.28 -1.99
CA ARG A 92 -12.26 13.94 -2.52
C ARG A 92 -11.15 12.93 -2.78
N LEU A 93 -10.58 12.92 -3.98
CA LEU A 93 -9.38 12.14 -4.29
C LEU A 93 -8.22 12.61 -3.38
N VAL A 94 -7.59 11.68 -2.68
CA VAL A 94 -6.48 11.94 -1.76
C VAL A 94 -5.17 11.32 -2.22
N GLY A 95 -5.23 10.42 -3.19
CA GLY A 95 -4.05 9.85 -3.81
C GLY A 95 -4.39 8.89 -4.94
N ALA A 96 -3.47 8.78 -5.91
CA ALA A 96 -3.53 7.83 -7.00
C ALA A 96 -2.14 7.26 -7.26
N ALA A 97 -2.04 5.97 -7.60
CA ALA A 97 -0.78 5.33 -7.94
C ALA A 97 -0.99 4.15 -8.87
N PRO A 98 0.04 3.77 -9.65
CA PRO A 98 0.10 2.45 -10.26
C PRO A 98 -0.05 1.34 -9.22
N ALA A 99 -0.71 0.26 -9.60
CA ALA A 99 -0.90 -0.88 -8.74
C ALA A 99 -0.64 -2.18 -9.52
N LEU A 100 0.05 -3.14 -8.91
CA LEU A 100 0.03 -4.50 -9.45
C LEU A 100 -1.31 -5.13 -9.10
N VAL A 101 -1.89 -5.81 -10.07
CA VAL A 101 -3.12 -6.58 -9.95
C VAL A 101 -2.88 -8.03 -10.36
N GLY A 102 -3.87 -8.88 -10.19
CA GLY A 102 -3.79 -10.29 -10.55
C GLY A 102 -3.22 -10.52 -11.95
N SER A 103 -2.33 -11.50 -12.06
CA SER A 103 -1.67 -11.83 -13.34
C SER A 103 -2.64 -12.44 -14.37
N ALA A 104 -3.77 -12.98 -13.92
CA ALA A 104 -4.86 -13.41 -14.79
C ALA A 104 -5.93 -12.32 -14.89
N SER A 105 -6.43 -12.08 -16.09
CA SER A 105 -7.60 -11.25 -16.32
C SER A 105 -8.87 -11.97 -15.86
N GLY A 106 -9.86 -11.20 -15.41
CA GLY A 106 -11.15 -11.73 -15.00
C GLY A 106 -11.78 -10.94 -13.85
N ASP A 107 -13.06 -11.20 -13.63
CA ASP A 107 -13.87 -10.47 -12.64
C ASP A 107 -14.31 -11.36 -11.46
N HIS A 108 -13.93 -12.63 -11.46
CA HIS A 108 -14.35 -13.60 -10.45
C HIS A 108 -13.16 -14.21 -9.74
N ALA A 109 -13.28 -14.41 -8.43
CA ALA A 109 -12.38 -15.26 -7.67
C ALA A 109 -12.84 -16.72 -7.77
N THR A 110 -11.91 -17.66 -7.90
CA THR A 110 -12.20 -19.08 -7.74
C THR A 110 -12.37 -19.36 -6.24
N PRO A 111 -13.49 -19.99 -5.83
CA PRO A 111 -13.69 -20.36 -4.43
C PRO A 111 -12.55 -21.21 -3.87
N GLY A 112 -12.08 -20.86 -2.68
CA GLY A 112 -10.99 -21.57 -1.99
C GLY A 112 -9.58 -21.16 -2.39
N THR A 113 -9.38 -20.33 -3.42
CA THR A 113 -8.05 -19.85 -3.83
C THR A 113 -7.30 -19.14 -2.69
N GLY A 114 -7.99 -18.36 -1.86
CA GLY A 114 -7.38 -17.65 -0.74
C GLY A 114 -6.85 -18.57 0.38
N GLN A 115 -7.22 -19.83 0.39
CA GLN A 115 -6.75 -20.84 1.35
C GLN A 115 -5.55 -21.64 0.84
N LEU A 116 -5.18 -21.46 -0.42
CA LEU A 116 -4.04 -22.12 -1.02
C LEU A 116 -2.74 -21.40 -0.63
N GLU A 117 -1.67 -22.17 -0.51
CA GLU A 117 -0.34 -21.58 -0.48
C GLU A 117 -0.08 -20.80 -1.78
N PRO A 118 0.59 -19.65 -1.73
CA PRO A 118 0.82 -18.78 -2.90
C PRO A 118 1.39 -19.51 -4.12
N ALA A 119 2.32 -20.44 -3.92
CA ALA A 119 2.93 -21.22 -4.99
C ALA A 119 1.96 -22.21 -5.66
N ARG A 120 0.86 -22.56 -5.00
CA ARG A 120 -0.13 -23.54 -5.47
C ARG A 120 -1.31 -22.90 -6.19
N ILE A 121 -1.42 -21.57 -6.20
CA ILE A 121 -2.49 -20.86 -6.92
C ILE A 121 -2.22 -21.01 -8.43
N PRO A 122 -3.12 -21.67 -9.20
CA PRO A 122 -2.99 -21.80 -10.64
C PRO A 122 -2.91 -20.44 -11.32
N LEU A 123 -2.14 -20.33 -12.40
CA LEU A 123 -1.95 -19.05 -13.10
C LEU A 123 -3.29 -18.41 -13.53
N ALA A 124 -4.23 -19.24 -14.02
CA ALA A 124 -5.54 -18.78 -14.47
C ALA A 124 -6.45 -18.27 -13.33
N GLU A 125 -6.12 -18.57 -12.08
CA GLU A 125 -6.91 -18.19 -10.91
C GLU A 125 -6.34 -16.96 -10.16
N ARG A 126 -5.23 -16.42 -10.64
CA ARG A 126 -4.58 -15.25 -10.04
C ARG A 126 -5.26 -13.96 -10.48
N THR A 127 -6.57 -13.89 -10.27
CA THR A 127 -7.39 -12.73 -10.63
C THR A 127 -7.56 -11.78 -9.44
N THR A 128 -7.74 -10.49 -9.72
CA THR A 128 -8.28 -9.53 -8.75
C THR A 128 -9.78 -9.44 -9.01
N PRO A 129 -10.65 -10.05 -8.18
CA PRO A 129 -12.08 -10.11 -8.45
C PRO A 129 -12.72 -8.73 -8.40
N ALA A 130 -13.65 -8.47 -9.31
CA ALA A 130 -14.44 -7.25 -9.32
C ALA A 130 -15.54 -7.33 -8.24
N GLY A 131 -15.81 -6.19 -7.61
CA GLY A 131 -16.83 -6.12 -6.58
C GLY A 131 -16.71 -4.89 -5.69
N ARG A 132 -17.68 -4.79 -4.78
CA ARG A 132 -17.69 -3.86 -3.66
C ARG A 132 -17.36 -4.64 -2.39
N PHE A 133 -16.34 -4.23 -1.69
CA PHE A 133 -15.83 -4.91 -0.51
C PHE A 133 -15.79 -3.96 0.69
N ALA A 134 -16.24 -4.41 1.85
CA ALA A 134 -15.93 -3.74 3.10
C ALA A 134 -14.46 -4.03 3.44
N SER A 135 -13.66 -3.00 3.67
CA SER A 135 -12.25 -3.17 3.97
C SER A 135 -11.94 -2.82 5.42
N GLU A 136 -10.92 -3.46 5.95
CA GLU A 136 -10.43 -3.21 7.30
C GLU A 136 -8.90 -3.39 7.40
N PRO A 137 -8.24 -2.63 8.27
CA PRO A 137 -6.81 -2.83 8.52
C PRO A 137 -6.56 -4.17 9.22
N GLY A 138 -5.42 -4.76 8.92
CA GLY A 138 -5.01 -6.00 9.57
C GLY A 138 -3.53 -6.31 9.35
N ARG A 139 -3.17 -7.55 9.64
CA ARG A 139 -1.83 -8.08 9.40
C ARG A 139 -1.92 -9.39 8.64
N ASN A 140 -0.97 -9.59 7.73
CA ASN A 140 -0.80 -10.88 7.06
C ASN A 140 -0.05 -11.88 7.97
N LEU A 141 0.13 -13.10 7.49
CA LEU A 141 0.85 -14.15 8.24
C LEU A 141 2.31 -13.79 8.55
N GLY A 142 2.93 -12.91 7.78
CA GLY A 142 4.26 -12.37 8.03
C GLY A 142 4.29 -11.20 9.03
N GLY A 143 3.14 -10.80 9.58
CA GLY A 143 3.03 -9.68 10.52
C GLY A 143 3.03 -8.31 9.86
N GLU A 144 3.08 -8.21 8.54
CA GLU A 144 3.05 -6.93 7.81
C GLU A 144 1.65 -6.33 7.83
N ALA A 145 1.58 -5.01 7.99
CA ALA A 145 0.32 -4.28 7.90
C ALA A 145 -0.23 -4.34 6.47
N VAL A 146 -1.51 -4.69 6.36
CA VAL A 146 -2.28 -4.76 5.11
C VAL A 146 -3.66 -4.15 5.32
N VAL A 147 -4.34 -3.81 4.23
CA VAL A 147 -5.78 -3.52 4.24
C VAL A 147 -6.47 -4.72 3.60
N TRP A 148 -7.19 -5.47 4.40
CA TRP A 148 -8.00 -6.59 3.90
C TRP A 148 -9.17 -6.06 3.07
N VAL A 149 -9.32 -6.60 1.88
CA VAL A 149 -10.43 -6.33 0.97
C VAL A 149 -11.43 -7.48 1.03
N ASP A 150 -10.93 -8.71 1.02
CA ASP A 150 -11.69 -9.93 1.27
C ASP A 150 -10.76 -10.91 1.99
N TYR A 151 -11.01 -11.11 3.28
CA TYR A 151 -10.15 -11.95 4.12
C TYR A 151 -10.22 -13.43 3.70
N ASP A 152 -11.43 -13.92 3.40
CA ASP A 152 -11.64 -15.32 3.03
C ASP A 152 -11.04 -15.67 1.67
N ALA A 153 -11.05 -14.71 0.75
CA ALA A 153 -10.37 -14.84 -0.54
C ALA A 153 -8.86 -14.54 -0.49
N GLY A 154 -8.32 -14.13 0.66
CA GLY A 154 -6.93 -13.72 0.79
C GLY A 154 -6.57 -12.46 0.00
N LEU A 155 -7.56 -11.61 -0.30
CA LEU A 155 -7.41 -10.40 -1.09
C LEU A 155 -7.11 -9.19 -0.20
N ALA A 156 -6.00 -8.51 -0.45
CA ALA A 156 -5.59 -7.35 0.32
C ALA A 156 -4.91 -6.28 -0.55
N ILE A 157 -4.90 -5.04 -0.03
CA ILE A 157 -4.00 -3.99 -0.50
C ILE A 157 -2.76 -4.02 0.41
N HIS A 158 -1.57 -4.10 -0.19
CA HIS A 158 -0.31 -4.08 0.55
C HIS A 158 0.81 -3.39 -0.26
N ARG A 159 1.91 -3.09 0.42
CA ARG A 159 3.11 -2.55 -0.24
C ARG A 159 3.91 -3.63 -0.95
N VAL A 160 4.78 -3.22 -1.88
CA VAL A 160 5.82 -4.11 -2.40
C VAL A 160 6.63 -4.67 -1.22
N ARG A 161 6.89 -5.97 -1.23
CA ARG A 161 7.65 -6.65 -0.17
C ARG A 161 9.14 -6.65 -0.47
N PRO A 162 9.98 -6.48 0.54
CA PRO A 162 11.42 -6.55 0.40
C PRO A 162 11.87 -8.02 0.26
N ASP A 163 11.84 -8.55 -0.95
CA ASP A 163 12.31 -9.89 -1.29
C ASP A 163 13.08 -9.90 -2.63
N ALA A 164 13.52 -11.06 -3.08
CA ALA A 164 14.30 -11.19 -4.32
C ALA A 164 13.60 -10.66 -5.59
N ALA A 165 12.30 -10.45 -5.58
CA ALA A 165 11.54 -9.91 -6.70
C ALA A 165 11.11 -8.45 -6.50
N GLU A 166 11.57 -7.78 -5.46
CA GLU A 166 11.23 -6.38 -5.14
C GLU A 166 11.52 -5.45 -6.31
N ALA A 167 12.76 -5.43 -6.80
CA ALA A 167 13.18 -4.55 -7.89
C ALA A 167 12.35 -4.79 -9.18
N GLN A 168 11.99 -6.02 -9.47
CA GLN A 168 11.14 -6.32 -10.63
C GLN A 168 9.72 -5.78 -10.45
N ARG A 169 9.15 -5.86 -9.24
CA ARG A 169 7.82 -5.29 -8.96
C ARG A 169 7.83 -3.77 -9.03
N GLU A 170 8.86 -3.14 -8.49
CA GLU A 170 9.04 -1.69 -8.58
C GLU A 170 9.18 -1.22 -10.02
N GLN A 171 9.97 -1.93 -10.84
CA GLN A 171 10.11 -1.64 -12.26
C GLN A 171 8.76 -1.74 -12.99
N ARG A 172 7.93 -2.74 -12.67
CA ARG A 172 6.58 -2.87 -13.24
C ARG A 172 5.68 -1.72 -12.83
N LEU A 173 5.70 -1.33 -11.55
CA LEU A 173 4.93 -0.17 -11.06
C LEU A 173 5.39 1.17 -11.66
N ALA A 174 6.64 1.27 -12.10
CA ALA A 174 7.18 2.43 -12.80
C ALA A 174 6.86 2.43 -14.31
N SER A 175 6.36 1.31 -14.85
CA SER A 175 5.99 1.21 -16.27
C SER A 175 4.75 2.04 -16.57
N ALA A 176 4.74 2.68 -17.74
CA ALA A 176 3.56 3.35 -18.26
C ALA A 176 2.52 2.38 -18.88
N THR A 177 2.89 1.10 -19.03
CA THR A 177 2.07 0.08 -19.67
C THR A 177 1.27 -0.69 -18.61
N PRO A 178 -0.07 -0.60 -18.56
CA PRO A 178 -0.89 -1.29 -17.57
C PRO A 178 -0.71 -2.82 -17.55
N ASP A 179 -0.42 -3.42 -18.71
CA ASP A 179 -0.23 -4.87 -18.84
C ASP A 179 1.00 -5.36 -18.07
N ASP A 180 2.04 -4.54 -17.93
CA ASP A 180 3.22 -4.88 -17.13
C ASP A 180 2.88 -5.04 -15.63
N ASN A 181 1.80 -4.43 -15.18
CA ASN A 181 1.34 -4.45 -13.82
C ASN A 181 0.50 -5.70 -13.47
N ARG A 182 0.28 -6.60 -14.43
CA ARG A 182 -0.35 -7.90 -14.17
C ARG A 182 0.66 -8.89 -13.63
N ALA A 183 0.89 -8.84 -12.33
CA ALA A 183 2.01 -9.57 -11.71
C ALA A 183 1.71 -10.12 -10.31
N SER A 184 0.54 -9.86 -9.72
CA SER A 184 0.20 -10.37 -8.39
C SER A 184 -0.57 -11.71 -8.46
N LEU A 185 -0.75 -12.31 -7.30
CA LEU A 185 -1.59 -13.50 -7.13
C LEU A 185 -3.08 -13.18 -6.98
N GLY A 186 -3.44 -11.90 -7.10
CA GLY A 186 -4.77 -11.34 -6.89
C GLY A 186 -4.76 -10.07 -6.04
N CYS A 187 -3.84 -9.96 -5.09
CA CYS A 187 -3.71 -8.77 -4.24
C CYS A 187 -3.38 -7.50 -5.04
N ILE A 188 -3.76 -6.37 -4.49
CA ILE A 188 -3.45 -5.04 -5.00
C ILE A 188 -2.15 -4.59 -4.34
N VAL A 189 -1.07 -4.42 -5.14
CA VAL A 189 0.26 -4.08 -4.61
C VAL A 189 0.67 -2.72 -5.11
N VAL A 190 1.10 -1.85 -4.20
CA VAL A 190 1.54 -0.49 -4.51
C VAL A 190 2.94 -0.21 -3.95
N MET A 191 3.56 0.87 -4.40
CA MET A 191 4.85 1.32 -3.87
C MET A 191 4.76 1.61 -2.36
N PRO A 192 5.81 1.31 -1.56
CA PRO A 192 5.83 1.55 -0.13
C PRO A 192 5.48 2.99 0.25
N ALA A 193 6.02 3.98 -0.45
CA ALA A 193 5.76 5.39 -0.18
C ALA A 193 4.26 5.73 -0.32
N PHE A 194 3.56 5.20 -1.33
CA PHE A 194 2.14 5.40 -1.51
C PHE A 194 1.31 4.65 -0.46
N TYR A 195 1.71 3.42 -0.13
CA TYR A 195 1.05 2.66 0.92
C TYR A 195 1.11 3.39 2.26
N ASP A 196 2.30 3.82 2.65
CA ASP A 196 2.52 4.48 3.95
C ASP A 196 1.94 5.89 4.00
N GLY A 197 2.06 6.66 2.91
CA GLY A 197 1.62 8.05 2.85
C GLY A 197 0.14 8.24 2.54
N VAL A 198 -0.51 7.29 1.86
CA VAL A 198 -1.90 7.43 1.42
C VAL A 198 -2.77 6.28 1.94
N VAL A 199 -2.42 5.02 1.66
CA VAL A 199 -3.30 3.89 2.05
C VAL A 199 -3.42 3.78 3.56
N THR A 200 -2.30 3.85 4.29
CA THR A 200 -2.29 3.74 5.76
C THR A 200 -3.13 4.80 6.45
N PRO A 201 -3.02 6.11 6.17
CA PRO A 201 -3.82 7.14 6.83
C PRO A 201 -5.32 7.03 6.56
N TRP A 202 -5.73 6.55 5.40
CA TRP A 202 -7.14 6.56 5.00
C TRP A 202 -7.84 5.22 5.18
N LEU A 203 -7.25 4.13 4.69
CA LEU A 203 -7.84 2.78 4.76
C LEU A 203 -7.22 1.92 5.86
N GLY A 204 -5.98 2.22 6.25
CA GLY A 204 -5.28 1.53 7.32
C GLY A 204 -5.61 2.04 8.72
N ALA A 205 -6.28 3.20 8.84
CA ALA A 205 -6.68 3.79 10.12
C ALA A 205 -8.02 3.23 10.65
N GLY A 206 -8.79 2.53 9.82
CA GLY A 206 -10.10 2.02 10.20
C GLY A 206 -10.83 1.36 9.03
N ARG A 207 -12.13 1.20 9.19
CA ARG A 207 -12.99 0.60 8.15
C ARG A 207 -13.08 1.52 6.93
N GLY A 208 -13.13 0.92 5.76
CA GLY A 208 -13.30 1.58 4.48
C GLY A 208 -14.11 0.74 3.50
N VAL A 209 -14.18 1.21 2.26
CA VAL A 209 -14.80 0.46 1.15
C VAL A 209 -13.83 0.41 -0.02
N VAL A 210 -13.68 -0.76 -0.63
CA VAL A 210 -12.88 -0.92 -1.84
C VAL A 210 -13.77 -1.40 -2.97
N TYR A 211 -13.74 -0.67 -4.08
CA TYR A 211 -14.43 -0.99 -5.32
C TYR A 211 -13.40 -1.45 -6.34
N VAL A 212 -13.44 -2.72 -6.70
CA VAL A 212 -12.62 -3.27 -7.78
C VAL A 212 -13.46 -3.26 -9.05
N LEU A 213 -13.06 -2.46 -10.01
CA LEU A 213 -13.81 -2.31 -11.27
C LEU A 213 -13.72 -3.57 -12.13
N PRO A 214 -14.80 -3.92 -12.83
CA PRO A 214 -14.80 -5.03 -13.78
C PRO A 214 -13.93 -4.70 -15.00
N GLU A 215 -13.36 -5.73 -15.60
CA GLU A 215 -12.59 -5.60 -16.84
C GLU A 215 -13.18 -6.40 -17.98
N SER A 216 -13.99 -7.42 -17.71
CA SER A 216 -14.63 -8.28 -18.71
C SER A 216 -16.05 -7.82 -19.07
N ARG A 217 -16.58 -6.81 -18.37
CA ARG A 217 -17.91 -6.25 -18.59
C ARG A 217 -17.93 -4.74 -18.34
N PRO A 218 -18.97 -4.02 -18.80
CA PRO A 218 -19.10 -2.59 -18.53
C PRO A 218 -19.18 -2.27 -17.04
N VAL A 219 -18.52 -1.19 -16.59
CA VAL A 219 -18.53 -0.73 -15.20
C VAL A 219 -19.96 -0.39 -14.72
N ALA A 220 -20.83 0.11 -15.59
CA ALA A 220 -22.21 0.44 -15.28
C ALA A 220 -23.03 -0.76 -14.80
N GLU A 221 -22.67 -1.98 -15.19
CA GLU A 221 -23.36 -3.18 -14.70
C GLU A 221 -23.08 -3.47 -13.21
N MET A 222 -21.96 -2.99 -12.70
CA MET A 222 -21.61 -3.14 -11.28
C MET A 222 -22.36 -2.16 -10.39
N PHE A 223 -22.61 -0.94 -10.88
CA PHE A 223 -23.15 0.15 -10.09
C PHE A 223 -24.65 0.43 -10.34
N GLY A 224 -25.20 -0.10 -11.43
CA GLY A 224 -26.54 0.24 -11.87
C GLY A 224 -26.62 1.62 -12.51
N ALA A 225 -27.83 2.00 -12.96
CA ALA A 225 -28.06 3.33 -13.52
C ALA A 225 -28.00 4.39 -12.41
N VAL A 226 -27.20 5.42 -12.59
CA VAL A 226 -27.23 6.63 -11.74
C VAL A 226 -28.56 7.32 -12.02
N ALA A 227 -29.44 7.38 -11.03
CA ALA A 227 -30.58 8.28 -11.10
C ALA A 227 -30.04 9.72 -11.06
N PRO A 228 -30.30 10.56 -12.08
CA PRO A 228 -29.83 11.93 -12.04
C PRO A 228 -30.42 12.61 -10.80
N ARG A 229 -29.53 13.14 -9.92
CA ARG A 229 -29.99 14.06 -8.87
C ARG A 229 -30.57 15.27 -9.57
N VAL A 230 -31.89 15.36 -9.57
CA VAL A 230 -32.57 16.60 -9.93
C VAL A 230 -32.17 17.61 -8.88
N SER A 231 -31.24 18.50 -9.23
CA SER A 231 -30.93 19.67 -8.44
C SER A 231 -32.24 20.49 -8.35
N MET A 232 -32.97 20.29 -7.27
CA MET A 232 -34.10 21.18 -6.95
C MET A 232 -33.47 22.55 -6.62
N LEU A 233 -33.31 23.37 -7.65
CA LEU A 233 -33.27 24.80 -7.48
C LEU A 233 -34.65 25.18 -6.94
N LEU A 234 -34.75 25.32 -5.62
CA LEU A 234 -35.89 26.00 -5.01
C LEU A 234 -35.88 27.46 -5.48
N PRO A 235 -37.03 28.04 -5.81
CA PRO A 235 -37.17 29.40 -6.24
C PRO A 235 -36.80 30.43 -5.19
#